data_fc2b43d7edad94fdc65901ae68182e2a
#
_entry.id   fc2b43d7edad94fdc65901ae68182e2a
#
_cell.length_a   1.000
_cell.length_b   1.000
_cell.length_c   1.000
_cell.angle_alpha   90.00
_cell.angle_beta   90.00
_cell.angle_gamma   90.00
#
_symmetry.space_group_name_H-M   'P 1'
#
loop_
_entity.id
_entity.type
_entity.pdbx_description
1 polymer ?
#
loop_
_entity_poly.entity_id
_entity_poly.type
_entity_poly.pdbx_seq_one_letter_code
_entity_poly.pdbx_strand_id
1 'polypeptide(L)'
;MDVYDYAFFLSTMWVGPFWFGMLVFPDHELTKKAMQGPLFFLGPILIWWAVSIADPQGLIDLAKDFTDPTGVLEGLAALMGSKPGAAAAWAHMVAGDIFVTRWMWIRCTEEKTPRGLAAAIVFFGVMLMPVGVALYLAFVRTTPS
;
A
#
# COMPACT_ATOMS: atom_id res chain seq x y z
N MET A 1 22.56 8.52 4.08
CA MET A 1 21.45 7.83 3.40
C MET A 1 22.05 7.00 2.29
N ASP A 2 21.77 5.71 2.29
CA ASP A 2 22.13 4.81 1.20
C ASP A 2 20.96 4.60 0.23
N VAL A 3 21.14 3.73 -0.77
CA VAL A 3 20.13 3.48 -1.82
C VAL A 3 18.82 2.94 -1.24
N TYR A 4 18.86 2.17 -0.15
CA TYR A 4 17.68 1.60 0.48
C TYR A 4 16.89 2.62 1.30
N ASP A 5 17.57 3.60 1.91
CA ASP A 5 16.92 4.74 2.55
C ASP A 5 16.14 5.57 1.51
N TYR A 6 16.75 5.78 0.31
CA TYR A 6 16.05 6.44 -0.79
C TYR A 6 14.87 5.63 -1.32
N ALA A 7 15.01 4.31 -1.45
CA ALA A 7 13.92 3.44 -1.88
C ALA A 7 12.71 3.52 -0.93
N PHE A 8 12.97 3.46 0.38
CA PHE A 8 11.95 3.64 1.42
C PHE A 8 11.26 5.01 1.32
N PHE A 9 12.05 6.07 1.24
CA PHE A 9 11.53 7.44 1.19
C PHE A 9 10.73 7.70 -0.09
N LEU A 10 11.26 7.31 -1.26
CA LEU A 10 10.61 7.53 -2.54
C LEU A 10 9.30 6.75 -2.66
N SER A 11 9.22 5.51 -2.16
CA SER A 11 7.97 4.74 -2.17
C SER A 11 6.88 5.43 -1.34
N THR A 12 7.22 6.01 -0.19
CA THR A 12 6.30 6.78 0.64
C THR A 12 5.87 8.09 -0.03
N MET A 13 6.83 8.85 -0.53
CA MET A 13 6.55 10.14 -1.18
C MET A 13 5.75 10.00 -2.47
N TRP A 14 5.92 8.89 -3.19
CA TRP A 14 5.17 8.62 -4.43
C TRP A 14 3.67 8.56 -4.20
N VAL A 15 3.21 7.87 -3.17
CA VAL A 15 1.77 7.71 -2.91
C VAL A 15 1.14 8.93 -2.25
N GLY A 16 1.93 9.78 -1.63
CA GLY A 16 1.46 10.96 -0.89
C GLY A 16 0.48 11.85 -1.68
N PRO A 17 0.83 12.32 -2.88
CA PRO A 17 -0.06 13.16 -3.69
C PRO A 17 -1.39 12.49 -4.05
N PHE A 18 -1.38 11.20 -4.36
CA PHE A 18 -2.58 10.42 -4.69
C PHE A 18 -3.48 10.25 -3.49
N TRP A 19 -2.90 9.89 -2.34
CA TRP A 19 -3.61 9.81 -1.07
C TRP A 19 -4.22 11.14 -0.66
N PHE A 20 -3.43 12.22 -0.73
CA PHE A 20 -3.90 13.58 -0.43
C PHE A 20 -5.06 13.98 -1.34
N GLY A 21 -4.99 13.68 -2.63
CA GLY A 21 -6.08 13.93 -3.58
C GLY A 21 -7.37 13.23 -3.17
N MET A 22 -7.32 11.93 -2.86
CA MET A 22 -8.48 11.16 -2.42
C MET A 22 -9.06 11.66 -1.09
N LEU A 23 -8.20 12.13 -0.17
CA LEU A 23 -8.59 12.57 1.16
C LEU A 23 -9.22 13.96 1.16
N VAL A 24 -8.60 14.92 0.46
CA VAL A 24 -8.97 16.35 0.52
C VAL A 24 -9.86 16.76 -0.64
N PHE A 25 -9.60 16.22 -1.83
CA PHE A 25 -10.29 16.55 -3.08
C PHE A 25 -10.90 15.32 -3.77
N PRO A 26 -11.75 14.52 -3.05
CA PRO A 26 -12.21 13.23 -3.57
C PRO A 26 -13.03 13.34 -4.86
N ASP A 27 -13.75 14.45 -5.05
CA ASP A 27 -14.63 14.66 -6.20
C ASP A 27 -13.96 15.43 -7.36
N HIS A 28 -12.70 15.89 -7.15
CA HIS A 28 -12.01 16.69 -8.15
C HIS A 28 -11.60 15.86 -9.36
N GLU A 29 -11.79 16.40 -10.57
CA GLU A 29 -11.51 15.69 -11.83
C GLU A 29 -10.04 15.25 -11.97
N LEU A 30 -9.09 16.03 -11.46
CA LEU A 30 -7.67 15.62 -11.44
C LEU A 30 -7.43 14.40 -10.55
N THR A 31 -8.08 14.33 -9.38
CA THR A 31 -8.01 13.18 -8.49
C THR A 31 -8.55 11.94 -9.20
N LYS A 32 -9.76 12.03 -9.77
CA LYS A 32 -10.38 10.94 -10.51
C LYS A 32 -9.50 10.47 -11.66
N LYS A 33 -8.96 11.41 -12.46
CA LYS A 33 -8.08 11.09 -13.59
C LYS A 33 -6.77 10.44 -13.13
N ALA A 34 -6.13 10.95 -12.09
CA ALA A 34 -4.90 10.40 -11.54
C ALA A 34 -5.07 8.96 -11.02
N MET A 35 -6.27 8.66 -10.49
CA MET A 35 -6.61 7.35 -9.93
C MET A 35 -7.17 6.36 -10.97
N GLN A 36 -7.38 6.74 -12.23
CA GLN A 36 -7.87 5.84 -13.27
C GLN A 36 -6.78 4.88 -13.79
N GLY A 37 -5.55 5.34 -13.89
CA GLY A 37 -4.41 4.56 -14.39
C GLY A 37 -3.65 3.83 -13.28
N PRO A 38 -2.57 3.13 -13.62
CA PRO A 38 -1.74 2.41 -12.65
C PRO A 38 -0.73 3.31 -11.92
N LEU A 39 -0.63 4.59 -12.27
CA LEU A 39 0.44 5.48 -11.83
C LEU A 39 0.53 5.60 -10.31
N PHE A 40 -0.62 5.56 -9.61
CA PHE A 40 -0.68 5.74 -8.17
C PHE A 40 0.09 4.65 -7.38
N PHE A 41 0.18 3.42 -7.89
CA PHE A 41 0.92 2.32 -7.24
C PHE A 41 2.17 1.87 -8.01
N LEU A 42 2.34 2.34 -9.26
CA LEU A 42 3.43 1.89 -10.14
C LEU A 42 4.81 2.23 -9.57
N GLY A 43 4.97 3.42 -8.96
CA GLY A 43 6.24 3.83 -8.35
C GLY A 43 6.73 2.86 -7.28
N PRO A 44 5.96 2.59 -6.22
CA PRO A 44 6.32 1.60 -5.20
C PRO A 44 6.58 0.20 -5.77
N ILE A 45 5.81 -0.26 -6.75
CA ILE A 45 6.03 -1.56 -7.40
C ILE A 45 7.36 -1.60 -8.15
N LEU A 46 7.70 -0.55 -8.90
CA LEU A 46 9.00 -0.47 -9.58
C LEU A 46 10.16 -0.40 -8.59
N ILE A 47 10.00 0.31 -7.47
CA ILE A 47 10.99 0.37 -6.39
C ILE A 47 11.16 -1.02 -5.76
N TRP A 48 10.07 -1.73 -5.48
CA TRP A 48 10.10 -3.09 -4.98
C TRP A 48 10.91 -4.03 -5.91
N TRP A 49 10.63 -3.98 -7.21
CA TRP A 49 11.37 -4.74 -8.21
C TRP A 49 12.85 -4.36 -8.26
N ALA A 50 13.16 -3.06 -8.26
CA ALA A 50 14.53 -2.57 -8.31
C ALA A 50 15.35 -3.05 -7.10
N VAL A 51 14.80 -2.95 -5.88
CA VAL A 51 15.45 -3.44 -4.66
C VAL A 51 15.61 -4.96 -4.69
N SER A 52 14.56 -5.69 -5.10
CA SER A 52 14.59 -7.16 -5.16
C SER A 52 15.59 -7.71 -6.18
N ILE A 53 15.80 -6.99 -7.29
CA ILE A 53 16.81 -7.36 -8.31
C ILE A 53 18.21 -6.97 -7.84
N ALA A 54 18.36 -5.84 -7.14
CA ALA A 54 19.66 -5.38 -6.65
C ALA A 54 20.22 -6.27 -5.51
N ASP A 55 19.33 -6.84 -4.69
CA ASP A 55 19.68 -7.76 -3.61
C ASP A 55 18.71 -8.97 -3.60
N PRO A 56 18.87 -9.93 -4.50
CA PRO A 56 17.96 -11.07 -4.62
C PRO A 56 18.20 -12.14 -3.54
N GLN A 57 19.29 -12.07 -2.78
CA GLN A 57 19.71 -13.17 -1.90
C GLN A 57 18.67 -13.43 -0.81
N GLY A 58 18.14 -12.39 -0.19
CA GLY A 58 17.10 -12.53 0.85
C GLY A 58 15.83 -13.21 0.34
N LEU A 59 15.39 -12.92 -0.88
CA LEU A 59 14.24 -13.57 -1.50
C LEU A 59 14.53 -15.03 -1.89
N ILE A 60 15.75 -15.31 -2.36
CA ILE A 60 16.20 -16.68 -2.69
C ILE A 60 16.22 -17.54 -1.43
N ASP A 61 16.74 -17.01 -0.33
CA ASP A 61 16.84 -17.75 0.93
C ASP A 61 15.45 -17.98 1.51
N LEU A 62 14.58 -16.95 1.53
CA LEU A 62 13.18 -17.12 1.92
C LEU A 62 12.47 -18.19 1.05
N ALA A 63 12.71 -18.20 -0.25
CA ALA A 63 12.11 -19.21 -1.14
C ALA A 63 12.53 -20.64 -0.81
N LYS A 64 13.77 -20.85 -0.36
CA LYS A 64 14.24 -22.15 0.13
C LYS A 64 13.53 -22.56 1.42
N ASP A 65 13.30 -21.61 2.32
CA ASP A 65 12.66 -21.86 3.60
C ASP A 65 11.17 -22.20 3.45
N PHE A 66 10.53 -21.87 2.33
CA PHE A 66 9.15 -22.29 2.04
C PHE A 66 8.95 -23.82 2.00
N THR A 67 10.01 -24.58 1.85
CA THR A 67 9.97 -26.05 1.90
C THR A 67 9.92 -26.60 3.34
N ASP A 68 10.28 -25.78 4.32
CA ASP A 68 10.20 -26.08 5.77
C ASP A 68 9.25 -25.09 6.47
N PRO A 69 8.03 -25.53 6.84
CA PRO A 69 7.06 -24.64 7.50
C PRO A 69 7.56 -24.00 8.79
N THR A 70 8.55 -24.60 9.47
CA THR A 70 9.11 -24.06 10.71
C THR A 70 10.15 -22.98 10.45
N GLY A 71 10.83 -23.01 9.29
CA GLY A 71 11.84 -22.03 8.89
C GLY A 71 11.29 -20.76 8.23
N VAL A 72 10.07 -20.80 7.70
CA VAL A 72 9.50 -19.67 6.93
C VAL A 72 9.43 -18.37 7.73
N LEU A 73 8.99 -18.43 8.99
CA LEU A 73 8.89 -17.26 9.86
C LEU A 73 10.27 -16.67 10.18
N GLU A 74 11.24 -17.53 10.44
CA GLU A 74 12.63 -17.13 10.71
C GLU A 74 13.26 -16.50 9.48
N GLY A 75 13.08 -17.11 8.29
CA GLY A 75 13.55 -16.58 7.02
C GLY A 75 12.91 -15.21 6.70
N LEU A 76 11.61 -15.06 6.92
CA LEU A 76 10.92 -13.79 6.75
C LEU A 76 11.43 -12.74 7.75
N ALA A 77 11.63 -13.10 9.01
CA ALA A 77 12.18 -12.19 10.01
C ALA A 77 13.60 -11.75 9.67
N ALA A 78 14.44 -12.65 9.17
CA ALA A 78 15.78 -12.34 8.70
C ALA A 78 15.77 -11.40 7.50
N LEU A 79 14.90 -11.66 6.50
CA LEU A 79 14.71 -10.79 5.34
C LEU A 79 14.29 -9.39 5.75
N MET A 80 13.24 -9.26 6.56
CA MET A 80 12.74 -7.96 7.02
C MET A 80 13.69 -7.24 7.99
N GLY A 81 14.58 -7.98 8.66
CA GLY A 81 15.64 -7.43 9.51
C GLY A 81 16.80 -6.82 8.73
N SER A 82 16.92 -7.11 7.45
CA SER A 82 17.91 -6.50 6.55
C SER A 82 17.39 -5.17 6.00
N LYS A 83 18.30 -4.24 5.67
CA LYS A 83 17.92 -2.96 5.05
C LYS A 83 17.24 -3.13 3.69
N PRO A 84 17.79 -3.96 2.76
CA PRO A 84 17.11 -4.24 1.48
C PRO A 84 15.73 -4.86 1.66
N GLY A 85 15.63 -5.87 2.52
CA GLY A 85 14.38 -6.55 2.79
C GLY A 85 13.32 -5.64 3.41
N ALA A 86 13.71 -4.80 4.35
CA ALA A 86 12.81 -3.80 4.95
C ALA A 86 12.33 -2.77 3.91
N ALA A 87 13.23 -2.27 3.05
CA ALA A 87 12.86 -1.32 2.00
C ALA A 87 11.92 -1.95 0.95
N ALA A 88 12.19 -3.20 0.54
CA ALA A 88 11.32 -3.95 -0.36
C ALA A 88 9.96 -4.24 0.28
N ALA A 89 9.91 -4.74 1.52
CA ALA A 89 8.67 -5.01 2.23
C ALA A 89 7.83 -3.74 2.38
N TRP A 90 8.46 -2.61 2.71
CA TRP A 90 7.78 -1.32 2.80
C TRP A 90 7.17 -0.88 1.46
N ALA A 91 7.93 -0.92 0.37
CA ALA A 91 7.43 -0.56 -0.95
C ALA A 91 6.24 -1.44 -1.38
N HIS A 92 6.30 -2.76 -1.08
CA HIS A 92 5.19 -3.68 -1.31
C HIS A 92 3.95 -3.32 -0.49
N MET A 93 4.11 -3.06 0.81
CA MET A 93 3.01 -2.66 1.69
C MET A 93 2.34 -1.37 1.20
N VAL A 94 3.12 -0.33 0.94
CA VAL A 94 2.61 0.97 0.48
C VAL A 94 1.86 0.83 -0.85
N ALA A 95 2.34 0.00 -1.78
CA ALA A 95 1.64 -0.30 -3.02
C ALA A 95 0.28 -0.98 -2.78
N GLY A 96 0.24 -1.96 -1.86
CA GLY A 96 -0.98 -2.64 -1.48
C GLY A 96 -1.97 -1.71 -0.78
N ASP A 97 -1.50 -0.91 0.17
CA ASP A 97 -2.31 0.02 0.95
C ASP A 97 -2.99 1.06 0.06
N ILE A 98 -2.25 1.69 -0.86
CA ILE A 98 -2.84 2.67 -1.77
C ILE A 98 -3.82 2.02 -2.76
N PHE A 99 -3.55 0.79 -3.20
CA PHE A 99 -4.43 0.06 -4.11
C PHE A 99 -5.78 -0.26 -3.44
N VAL A 100 -5.75 -0.80 -2.22
CA VAL A 100 -6.96 -1.10 -1.43
C VAL A 100 -7.69 0.19 -1.06
N THR A 101 -6.96 1.24 -0.68
CA THR A 101 -7.56 2.55 -0.35
C THR A 101 -8.29 3.15 -1.55
N ARG A 102 -7.70 3.07 -2.76
CA ARG A 102 -8.38 3.49 -3.98
C ARG A 102 -9.67 2.73 -4.21
N TRP A 103 -9.66 1.41 -4.03
CA TRP A 103 -10.86 0.60 -4.16
C TRP A 103 -11.96 1.06 -3.18
N MET A 104 -11.62 1.25 -1.90
CA MET A 104 -12.56 1.75 -0.90
C MET A 104 -13.06 3.15 -1.23
N TRP A 105 -12.19 4.06 -1.69
CA TRP A 105 -12.56 5.41 -2.10
C TRP A 105 -13.58 5.42 -3.25
N ILE A 106 -13.38 4.60 -4.28
CA ILE A 106 -14.34 4.45 -5.38
C ILE A 106 -15.70 3.99 -4.84
N ARG A 107 -15.70 2.95 -4.00
CA ARG A 107 -16.94 2.42 -3.42
C ARG A 107 -17.62 3.45 -2.51
N CYS A 108 -16.90 4.17 -1.68
CA CYS A 108 -17.47 5.25 -0.87
C CYS A 108 -18.11 6.35 -1.74
N THR A 109 -17.53 6.64 -2.90
CA THR A 109 -18.07 7.63 -3.84
C THR A 109 -19.36 7.11 -4.49
N GLU A 110 -19.38 5.87 -4.97
CA GLU A 110 -20.56 5.23 -5.56
C GLU A 110 -21.73 5.15 -4.57
N GLU A 111 -21.46 4.75 -3.32
CA GLU A 111 -22.45 4.60 -2.25
C GLU A 111 -22.84 5.95 -1.58
N LYS A 112 -22.27 7.07 -2.07
CA LYS A 112 -22.50 8.41 -1.50
C LYS A 112 -22.25 8.47 0.01
N THR A 113 -21.23 7.78 0.46
CA THR A 113 -20.84 7.70 1.88
C THR A 113 -20.62 9.10 2.46
N PRO A 114 -21.07 9.40 3.69
CA PRO A 114 -20.84 10.68 4.34
C PRO A 114 -19.35 11.06 4.32
N ARG A 115 -19.04 12.31 3.96
CA ARG A 115 -17.68 12.77 3.70
C ARG A 115 -16.69 12.49 4.85
N GLY A 116 -17.14 12.66 6.10
CA GLY A 116 -16.29 12.39 7.27
C GLY A 116 -15.92 10.92 7.41
N LEU A 117 -16.87 10.02 7.15
CA LEU A 117 -16.62 8.57 7.18
C LEU A 117 -15.73 8.14 6.00
N ALA A 118 -16.02 8.63 4.79
CA ALA A 118 -15.18 8.36 3.62
C ALA A 118 -13.74 8.85 3.83
N ALA A 119 -13.56 10.04 4.41
CA ALA A 119 -12.24 10.58 4.76
C ALA A 119 -11.52 9.72 5.81
N ALA A 120 -12.22 9.24 6.84
CA ALA A 120 -11.63 8.33 7.83
C ALA A 120 -11.21 7.00 7.21
N ILE A 121 -12.03 6.41 6.33
CA ILE A 121 -11.72 5.18 5.60
C ILE A 121 -10.47 5.37 4.72
N VAL A 122 -10.38 6.46 3.97
CA VAL A 122 -9.23 6.78 3.11
C VAL A 122 -7.98 7.07 3.95
N PHE A 123 -8.11 7.80 5.06
CA PHE A 123 -6.99 8.09 5.94
C PHE A 123 -6.38 6.80 6.51
N PHE A 124 -7.21 5.97 7.13
CA PHE A 124 -6.74 4.71 7.71
C PHE A 124 -6.36 3.68 6.64
N GLY A 125 -6.96 3.74 5.46
CA GLY A 125 -6.62 2.86 4.35
C GLY A 125 -5.13 2.89 3.97
N VAL A 126 -4.49 4.05 4.04
CA VAL A 126 -3.04 4.19 3.79
C VAL A 126 -2.22 4.08 5.07
N MET A 127 -2.70 4.62 6.19
CA MET A 127 -1.94 4.62 7.44
C MET A 127 -1.94 3.26 8.16
N LEU A 128 -3.10 2.60 8.16
CA LEU A 128 -3.36 1.32 8.84
C LEU A 128 -4.45 0.57 8.06
N MET A 129 -4.10 0.03 6.91
CA MET A 129 -5.05 -0.58 5.97
C MET A 129 -6.09 -1.50 6.62
N PRO A 130 -5.76 -2.39 7.57
CA PRO A 130 -6.78 -3.23 8.24
C PRO A 130 -7.87 -2.42 8.95
N VAL A 131 -7.53 -1.25 9.51
CA VAL A 131 -8.50 -0.36 10.18
C VAL A 131 -9.41 0.31 9.14
N GLY A 132 -8.83 0.80 8.04
CA GLY A 132 -9.60 1.36 6.92
C GLY A 132 -10.60 0.35 6.35
N VAL A 133 -10.16 -0.88 6.13
CA VAL A 133 -11.02 -1.98 5.65
C VAL A 133 -12.12 -2.32 6.66
N ALA A 134 -11.79 -2.39 7.95
CA ALA A 134 -12.79 -2.65 8.99
C ALA A 134 -13.87 -1.56 9.05
N LEU A 135 -13.49 -0.30 8.95
CA LEU A 135 -14.44 0.83 8.88
C LEU A 135 -15.33 0.74 7.63
N TYR A 136 -14.73 0.44 6.47
CA TYR A 136 -15.49 0.27 5.24
C TYR A 136 -16.52 -0.87 5.36
N LEU A 137 -16.12 -2.03 5.84
CA LEU A 137 -16.99 -3.20 5.97
C LEU A 137 -18.11 -2.97 6.99
N ALA A 138 -17.82 -2.27 8.09
CA ALA A 138 -18.79 -2.03 9.15
C ALA A 138 -19.85 -0.98 8.79
N PHE A 139 -19.47 0.06 8.04
CA PHE A 139 -20.34 1.23 7.88
C PHE A 139 -20.81 1.51 6.46
N VAL A 140 -20.12 0.99 5.44
CA VAL A 140 -20.48 1.20 4.03
C VAL A 140 -21.19 -0.02 3.46
N ARG A 141 -20.60 -1.21 3.63
CA ARG A 141 -21.15 -2.44 3.07
C ARG A 141 -22.42 -2.94 3.76
N THR A 142 -22.72 -2.46 4.96
CA THR A 142 -23.91 -2.88 5.73
C THR A 142 -25.16 -2.07 5.44
N THR A 143 -25.08 -1.03 4.62
CA THR A 143 -26.26 -0.27 4.17
C THR A 143 -26.91 -1.04 3.02
N PRO A 144 -28.10 -1.65 3.22
CA PRO A 144 -28.85 -2.25 2.10
C PRO A 144 -29.24 -1.13 1.13
N SER A 145 -28.95 -1.30 -0.14
CA SER A 145 -29.42 -0.43 -1.24
C SER A 145 -30.92 -0.52 -1.43
#